data_d305d2d980ae04cb483f23dac6bf5dcc
#
_entry.id   d305d2d980ae04cb483f23dac6bf5dcc
#
_cell.length_a   1.000
_cell.length_b   1.000
_cell.length_c   1.000
_cell.angle_alpha   90.00
_cell.angle_beta   90.00
_cell.angle_gamma   90.00
#
_symmetry.space_group_name_H-M   'P 1'
#
loop_
_entity.id
_entity.type
_entity.pdbx_description
1 polymer ?
#
loop_
_entity_poly.entity_id
_entity_poly.type
_entity_poly.pdbx_seq_one_letter_code
_entity_poly.pdbx_strand_id
1 'polypeptide(L)'
;MASRWVDEVAERRDLDVTWRIMSLAVLNEDKDVSDDHRAFLPRSLRYARLVASLGEVVGAEVIKPLYDALGTRIHPGGQKDAEEVIAAALAELGLDAALARYADSDEHDAALRASHFDGISRVGQDVGTPIIAVNDVAFFGPVISPAPTGEMALTLWDGIVAAASYDGFFELKRSRTREPQFD
;
A
#
# COMPACT_ATOMS: atom_id res chain seq x y z
N MET A 1 -6.21 -5.54 -0.01
CA MET A 1 -6.44 -6.73 0.83
C MET A 1 -5.69 -6.65 2.15
N ALA A 2 -4.36 -6.59 2.17
CA ALA A 2 -3.65 -6.49 3.45
C ALA A 2 -4.03 -5.23 4.26
N SER A 3 -4.22 -4.08 3.63
CA SER A 3 -4.70 -2.87 4.31
C SER A 3 -6.06 -3.06 4.97
N ARG A 4 -7.04 -3.65 4.28
CA ARG A 4 -8.37 -3.96 4.84
C ARG A 4 -8.29 -4.94 6.00
N TRP A 5 -7.40 -5.93 5.91
CA TRP A 5 -7.15 -6.85 7.01
C TRP A 5 -6.52 -6.15 8.23
N VAL A 6 -5.58 -5.22 8.02
CA VAL A 6 -5.01 -4.44 9.12
C VAL A 6 -6.07 -3.57 9.79
N ASP A 7 -6.98 -2.94 9.02
CA ASP A 7 -8.10 -2.16 9.57
C ASP A 7 -8.99 -3.05 10.47
N GLU A 8 -9.37 -4.23 9.99
CA GLU A 8 -10.18 -5.21 10.74
C GLU A 8 -9.50 -5.63 12.07
N VAL A 9 -8.18 -5.80 12.04
CA VAL A 9 -7.40 -6.17 13.24
C VAL A 9 -7.24 -4.98 14.18
N ALA A 10 -6.96 -3.79 13.65
CA ALA A 10 -6.67 -2.59 14.43
C ALA A 10 -7.83 -2.22 15.36
N GLU A 11 -9.07 -2.35 14.88
CA GLU A 11 -10.28 -2.09 15.68
C GLU A 11 -10.40 -3.02 16.90
N ARG A 12 -9.80 -4.23 16.84
CA ARG A 12 -9.97 -5.29 17.86
C ARG A 12 -8.73 -5.53 18.72
N ARG A 13 -7.58 -5.05 18.31
CA ARG A 13 -6.29 -5.23 19.00
C ARG A 13 -5.70 -3.93 19.52
N ASP A 14 -6.44 -2.80 19.40
CA ASP A 14 -5.99 -1.47 19.84
C ASP A 14 -4.58 -1.13 19.28
N LEU A 15 -4.45 -1.24 17.94
CA LEU A 15 -3.18 -0.99 17.27
C LEU A 15 -3.03 0.49 16.90
N ASP A 16 -1.88 1.05 17.17
CA ASP A 16 -1.45 2.32 16.59
C ASP A 16 -0.82 2.05 15.21
N VAL A 17 -1.54 2.39 14.13
CA VAL A 17 -1.14 2.07 12.76
C VAL A 17 -0.67 3.32 12.02
N THR A 18 0.61 3.34 11.68
CA THR A 18 1.17 4.36 10.79
C THR A 18 1.18 3.86 9.35
N TRP A 19 0.43 4.53 8.47
CA TRP A 19 0.39 4.23 7.06
C TRP A 19 1.50 4.95 6.30
N ARG A 20 2.22 4.19 5.47
CA ARG A 20 3.32 4.69 4.63
C ARG A 20 3.08 4.31 3.19
N ILE A 21 3.45 5.20 2.26
CA ILE A 21 3.29 4.92 0.83
C ILE A 21 4.56 4.28 0.26
N MET A 22 4.36 3.24 -0.55
CA MET A 22 5.39 2.66 -1.41
C MET A 22 4.99 2.80 -2.87
N SER A 23 5.98 2.97 -3.74
CA SER A 23 5.77 3.05 -5.20
C SER A 23 6.34 1.83 -5.91
N LEU A 24 5.47 1.10 -6.62
CA LEU A 24 5.92 0.02 -7.51
C LEU A 24 6.72 0.56 -8.70
N ALA A 25 6.49 1.80 -9.11
CA ALA A 25 7.28 2.45 -10.15
C ALA A 25 8.72 2.67 -9.68
N VAL A 26 8.92 3.21 -8.46
CA VAL A 26 10.24 3.39 -7.85
C VAL A 26 10.91 2.03 -7.60
N LEU A 27 10.17 1.03 -7.11
CA LEU A 27 10.71 -0.31 -6.86
C LEU A 27 11.27 -0.99 -8.13
N ASN A 28 10.71 -0.67 -9.28
CA ASN A 28 11.02 -1.33 -10.55
C ASN A 28 11.71 -0.40 -11.57
N GLU A 29 12.15 0.80 -11.17
CA GLU A 29 12.74 1.77 -12.11
C GLU A 29 13.99 1.24 -12.82
N ASP A 30 14.80 0.42 -12.11
CA ASP A 30 16.04 -0.17 -12.63
C ASP A 30 15.91 -1.67 -12.93
N LYS A 31 14.69 -2.23 -12.89
CA LYS A 31 14.46 -3.66 -13.11
C LYS A 31 13.96 -3.95 -14.53
N ASP A 32 14.39 -5.07 -15.07
CA ASP A 32 13.77 -5.60 -16.28
C ASP A 32 12.44 -6.26 -15.92
N VAL A 33 11.36 -5.63 -16.37
CA VAL A 33 9.98 -6.07 -16.12
C VAL A 33 9.25 -6.34 -17.44
N SER A 34 8.21 -7.17 -17.41
CA SER A 34 7.39 -7.44 -18.58
C SER A 34 6.76 -6.17 -19.16
N ASP A 35 6.43 -6.19 -20.46
CA ASP A 35 5.82 -5.04 -21.14
C ASP A 35 4.50 -4.61 -20.50
N ASP A 36 3.67 -5.58 -20.09
CA ASP A 36 2.41 -5.29 -19.38
C ASP A 36 2.67 -4.57 -18.04
N HIS A 37 3.68 -5.01 -17.31
CA HIS A 37 4.07 -4.35 -16.06
C HIS A 37 4.62 -2.96 -16.32
N ARG A 38 5.49 -2.80 -17.33
CA ARG A 38 6.06 -1.51 -17.76
C ARG A 38 4.97 -0.50 -18.15
N ALA A 39 3.92 -0.95 -18.85
CA ALA A 39 2.78 -0.10 -19.23
C ALA A 39 1.95 0.37 -18.02
N PHE A 40 1.95 -0.39 -16.92
CA PHE A 40 1.24 -0.04 -15.69
C PHE A 40 1.97 0.98 -14.82
N LEU A 41 3.32 0.99 -14.82
CA LEU A 41 4.13 1.78 -13.88
C LEU A 41 3.85 3.29 -13.90
N PRO A 42 3.69 3.97 -15.07
CA PRO A 42 3.41 5.41 -15.10
C PRO A 42 2.12 5.78 -14.36
N ARG A 43 1.06 5.00 -14.58
CA ARG A 43 -0.22 5.21 -13.89
C ARG A 43 -0.10 4.96 -12.39
N SER A 44 0.63 3.93 -11.97
CA SER A 44 0.84 3.65 -10.55
C SER A 44 1.66 4.74 -9.85
N LEU A 45 2.60 5.36 -10.58
CA LEU A 45 3.39 6.48 -10.06
C LEU A 45 2.52 7.71 -9.79
N ARG A 46 1.57 8.02 -10.67
CA ARG A 46 0.63 9.13 -10.46
C ARG A 46 -0.14 8.99 -9.15
N TYR A 47 -0.65 7.81 -8.86
CA TYR A 47 -1.35 7.56 -7.59
C TYR A 47 -0.40 7.67 -6.39
N ALA A 48 0.80 7.13 -6.48
CA ALA A 48 1.79 7.19 -5.41
C ALA A 48 2.23 8.64 -5.12
N ARG A 49 2.48 9.44 -6.17
CA ARG A 49 2.78 10.87 -6.07
C ARG A 49 1.66 11.65 -5.39
N LEU A 50 0.42 11.43 -5.83
CA LEU A 50 -0.74 12.08 -5.23
C LEU A 50 -0.83 11.79 -3.72
N VAL A 51 -0.75 10.51 -3.32
CA VAL A 51 -0.86 10.11 -1.91
C VAL A 51 0.29 10.68 -1.08
N ALA A 52 1.53 10.59 -1.58
CA ALA A 52 2.70 11.12 -0.89
C ALA A 52 2.61 12.65 -0.74
N SER A 53 2.27 13.36 -1.83
CA SER A 53 2.15 14.81 -1.80
C SER A 53 1.06 15.29 -0.85
N LEU A 54 -0.10 14.63 -0.85
CA LEU A 54 -1.17 15.01 0.06
C LEU A 54 -0.81 14.71 1.52
N GLY A 55 -0.02 13.67 1.78
CA GLY A 55 0.56 13.44 3.10
C GLY A 55 1.41 14.61 3.61
N GLU A 56 2.12 15.32 2.70
CA GLU A 56 2.94 16.49 3.04
C GLU A 56 2.11 17.78 3.16
N VAL A 57 1.15 18.01 2.27
CA VAL A 57 0.46 19.32 2.17
C VAL A 57 -0.86 19.38 2.93
N VAL A 58 -1.49 18.25 3.19
CA VAL A 58 -2.75 18.14 3.94
C VAL A 58 -2.49 17.58 5.34
N GLY A 59 -1.71 16.48 5.41
CA GLY A 59 -1.35 15.79 6.66
C GLY A 59 -1.35 14.27 6.48
N ALA A 60 -0.62 13.57 7.34
CA ALA A 60 -0.46 12.11 7.25
C ALA A 60 -1.79 11.34 7.38
N GLU A 61 -2.78 11.92 8.03
CA GLU A 61 -4.12 11.35 8.21
C GLU A 61 -4.88 11.16 6.91
N VAL A 62 -4.51 11.87 5.84
CA VAL A 62 -5.15 11.71 4.52
C VAL A 62 -4.67 10.47 3.76
N ILE A 63 -3.49 9.94 4.10
CA ILE A 63 -2.84 8.85 3.35
C ILE A 63 -3.76 7.63 3.22
N LYS A 64 -4.26 7.15 4.36
CA LYS A 64 -5.09 5.92 4.35
C LYS A 64 -6.45 6.12 3.68
N PRO A 65 -7.25 7.15 4.02
CA PRO A 65 -8.51 7.39 3.32
C PRO A 65 -8.35 7.57 1.81
N LEU A 66 -7.32 8.31 1.37
CA LEU A 66 -7.07 8.52 -0.06
C LEU A 66 -6.65 7.22 -0.75
N TYR A 67 -5.76 6.43 -0.13
CA TYR A 67 -5.38 5.12 -0.64
C TYR A 67 -6.60 4.20 -0.81
N ASP A 68 -7.52 4.18 0.14
CA ASP A 68 -8.73 3.35 0.07
C ASP A 68 -9.71 3.83 -1.00
N ALA A 69 -9.91 5.15 -1.10
CA ALA A 69 -10.78 5.74 -2.11
C ALA A 69 -10.27 5.43 -3.55
N LEU A 70 -8.96 5.55 -3.77
CA LEU A 70 -8.32 5.16 -5.03
C LEU A 70 -8.43 3.66 -5.27
N GLY A 71 -8.03 2.85 -4.28
CA GLY A 71 -7.96 1.40 -4.39
C GLY A 71 -9.32 0.75 -4.64
N THR A 72 -10.39 1.27 -4.04
CA THR A 72 -11.76 0.77 -4.25
C THR A 72 -12.24 1.01 -5.68
N ARG A 73 -11.87 2.13 -6.28
CA ARG A 73 -12.21 2.44 -7.68
C ARG A 73 -11.41 1.61 -8.67
N ILE A 74 -10.11 1.48 -8.42
CA ILE A 74 -9.18 0.78 -9.32
C ILE A 74 -9.45 -0.74 -9.31
N HIS A 75 -9.55 -1.36 -8.14
CA HIS A 75 -9.59 -2.82 -8.01
C HIS A 75 -11.00 -3.37 -8.13
N PRO A 76 -11.88 -3.31 -7.12
CA PRO A 76 -13.23 -3.83 -7.28
C PRO A 76 -14.07 -3.02 -8.30
N GLY A 77 -13.84 -1.70 -8.39
CA GLY A 77 -14.53 -0.84 -9.36
C GLY A 77 -14.07 -0.98 -10.80
N GLY A 78 -12.89 -1.56 -11.05
CA GLY A 78 -12.35 -1.81 -12.39
C GLY A 78 -12.08 -0.55 -13.22
N GLN A 79 -12.07 0.65 -12.61
CA GLN A 79 -11.85 1.91 -13.29
C GLN A 79 -10.41 2.04 -13.78
N LYS A 80 -10.25 2.47 -15.03
CA LYS A 80 -8.92 2.55 -15.68
C LYS A 80 -8.46 3.98 -15.97
N ASP A 81 -9.39 4.92 -16.02
CA ASP A 81 -9.06 6.33 -16.23
C ASP A 81 -8.55 6.94 -14.93
N ALA A 82 -7.28 7.36 -14.94
CA ALA A 82 -6.64 7.89 -13.74
C ALA A 82 -7.18 9.27 -13.35
N GLU A 83 -7.57 10.11 -14.32
CA GLU A 83 -8.15 11.43 -14.05
C GLU A 83 -9.49 11.29 -13.32
N GLU A 84 -10.38 10.45 -13.84
CA GLU A 84 -11.68 10.18 -13.24
C GLU A 84 -11.54 9.57 -11.84
N VAL A 85 -10.62 8.61 -11.67
CA VAL A 85 -10.36 7.96 -10.37
C VAL A 85 -9.85 8.98 -9.35
N ILE A 86 -8.89 9.83 -9.72
CA ILE A 86 -8.32 10.85 -8.83
C ILE A 86 -9.39 11.89 -8.47
N ALA A 87 -10.09 12.44 -9.45
CA ALA A 87 -11.14 13.44 -9.21
C ALA A 87 -12.23 12.91 -8.28
N ALA A 88 -12.70 11.67 -8.50
CA ALA A 88 -13.73 11.05 -7.68
C ALA A 88 -13.22 10.74 -6.25
N ALA A 89 -11.96 10.35 -6.08
CA ALA A 89 -11.37 10.10 -4.76
C ALA A 89 -11.23 11.39 -3.95
N LEU A 90 -10.75 12.47 -4.58
CA LEU A 90 -10.66 13.79 -3.92
C LEU A 90 -12.06 14.30 -3.51
N ALA A 91 -13.04 14.20 -4.40
CA ALA A 91 -14.41 14.63 -4.13
C ALA A 91 -15.05 13.83 -2.96
N GLU A 92 -14.83 12.51 -2.89
CA GLU A 92 -15.31 11.66 -1.78
C GLU A 92 -14.77 12.13 -0.42
N LEU A 93 -13.52 12.58 -0.40
CA LEU A 93 -12.86 13.04 0.82
C LEU A 93 -13.08 14.53 1.11
N GLY A 94 -13.86 15.24 0.29
CA GLY A 94 -14.10 16.67 0.43
C GLY A 94 -12.85 17.53 0.21
N LEU A 95 -11.88 17.01 -0.53
CA LEU A 95 -10.63 17.70 -0.84
C LEU A 95 -10.76 18.56 -2.09
N ASP A 96 -9.97 19.65 -2.16
CA ASP A 96 -9.95 20.55 -3.32
C ASP A 96 -9.50 19.79 -4.57
N ALA A 97 -10.28 19.91 -5.65
CA ALA A 97 -9.97 19.30 -6.94
C ALA A 97 -8.62 19.77 -7.53
N ALA A 98 -8.16 20.98 -7.18
CA ALA A 98 -6.85 21.49 -7.59
C ALA A 98 -5.67 20.64 -7.08
N LEU A 99 -5.88 19.84 -6.05
CA LEU A 99 -4.85 18.92 -5.51
C LEU A 99 -4.52 17.78 -6.49
N ALA A 100 -5.39 17.51 -7.48
CA ALA A 100 -5.14 16.51 -8.53
C ALA A 100 -3.81 16.76 -9.27
N ARG A 101 -3.35 18.02 -9.35
CA ARG A 101 -2.07 18.41 -9.98
C ARG A 101 -0.86 17.66 -9.44
N TYR A 102 -0.92 17.24 -8.17
CA TYR A 102 0.19 16.51 -7.54
C TYR A 102 0.41 15.11 -8.10
N ALA A 103 -0.56 14.54 -8.80
CA ALA A 103 -0.38 13.26 -9.48
C ALA A 103 0.68 13.33 -10.59
N ASP A 104 0.85 14.50 -11.22
CA ASP A 104 1.77 14.73 -12.34
C ASP A 104 2.96 15.64 -11.95
N SER A 105 3.08 15.99 -10.66
CA SER A 105 4.17 16.80 -10.13
C SER A 105 5.22 15.93 -9.44
N ASP A 106 6.49 16.28 -9.62
CA ASP A 106 7.63 15.69 -8.91
C ASP A 106 8.03 16.48 -7.64
N GLU A 107 7.26 17.52 -7.30
CA GLU A 107 7.53 18.43 -6.18
C GLU A 107 7.79 17.70 -4.85
N HIS A 108 7.08 16.57 -4.62
CA HIS A 108 7.20 15.77 -3.41
C HIS A 108 7.80 14.37 -3.65
N ASP A 109 8.48 14.14 -4.77
CA ASP A 109 9.11 12.85 -5.07
C ASP A 109 10.17 12.47 -4.03
N ALA A 110 10.82 13.44 -3.39
CA ALA A 110 11.75 13.18 -2.30
C ALA A 110 11.06 12.52 -1.11
N ALA A 111 9.86 12.98 -0.73
CA ALA A 111 9.07 12.39 0.34
C ALA A 111 8.56 10.98 -0.04
N LEU A 112 8.08 10.80 -1.28
CA LEU A 112 7.69 9.49 -1.80
C LEU A 112 8.84 8.49 -1.74
N ARG A 113 10.03 8.88 -2.20
CA ARG A 113 11.22 8.03 -2.18
C ARG A 113 11.69 7.73 -0.76
N ALA A 114 11.67 8.71 0.15
CA ALA A 114 12.03 8.51 1.55
C ALA A 114 11.09 7.48 2.21
N SER A 115 9.78 7.61 2.03
CA SER A 115 8.79 6.65 2.51
C SER A 115 8.98 5.25 1.92
N HIS A 116 9.25 5.17 0.61
CA HIS A 116 9.51 3.91 -0.09
C HIS A 116 10.77 3.22 0.46
N PHE A 117 11.87 3.95 0.57
CA PHE A 117 13.14 3.39 1.03
C PHE A 117 13.17 3.04 2.52
N ASP A 118 12.38 3.71 3.35
CA ASP A 118 12.20 3.27 4.75
C ASP A 118 11.64 1.84 4.82
N GLY A 119 10.67 1.50 3.99
CA GLY A 119 10.15 0.13 3.91
C GLY A 119 11.16 -0.86 3.33
N ILE A 120 11.70 -0.55 2.15
CA ILE A 120 12.60 -1.45 1.40
C ILE A 120 13.90 -1.73 2.16
N SER A 121 14.46 -0.76 2.86
CA SER A 121 15.70 -0.94 3.63
C SER A 121 15.58 -1.99 4.73
N ARG A 122 14.36 -2.28 5.18
CA ARG A 122 14.08 -3.24 6.25
C ARG A 122 13.97 -4.70 5.76
N VAL A 123 13.62 -4.91 4.49
CA VAL A 123 13.29 -6.24 3.96
C VAL A 123 14.07 -6.64 2.70
N GLY A 124 14.85 -5.70 2.13
CA GLY A 124 15.62 -5.93 0.91
C GLY A 124 14.85 -5.64 -0.38
N GLN A 125 15.54 -5.78 -1.53
CA GLN A 125 15.07 -5.34 -2.85
C GLN A 125 14.22 -6.37 -3.61
N ASP A 126 14.28 -7.66 -3.22
CA ASP A 126 13.60 -8.76 -3.92
C ASP A 126 12.19 -9.01 -3.40
N VAL A 127 11.47 -7.93 -3.14
CA VAL A 127 10.14 -7.94 -2.53
C VAL A 127 9.18 -7.05 -3.32
N GLY A 128 7.92 -7.03 -2.90
CA GLY A 128 6.89 -6.12 -3.38
C GLY A 128 6.16 -5.45 -2.22
N THR A 129 4.87 -5.27 -2.40
CA THR A 129 3.97 -4.76 -1.36
C THR A 129 2.95 -5.82 -0.94
N PRO A 130 2.46 -5.77 0.31
CA PRO A 130 2.77 -4.80 1.38
C PRO A 130 4.10 -5.11 2.10
N ILE A 131 4.58 -4.15 2.89
CA ILE A 131 5.56 -4.37 3.96
C ILE A 131 4.86 -4.02 5.27
N ILE A 132 4.96 -4.89 6.25
CA ILE A 132 4.44 -4.66 7.61
C ILE A 132 5.61 -4.67 8.58
N ALA A 133 5.70 -3.65 9.42
CA ALA A 133 6.61 -3.59 10.55
C ALA A 133 5.82 -3.71 11.86
N VAL A 134 6.24 -4.63 12.71
CA VAL A 134 5.64 -4.88 14.03
C VAL A 134 6.78 -5.00 15.04
N ASN A 135 6.76 -4.20 16.10
CA ASN A 135 7.77 -4.24 17.15
C ASN A 135 9.22 -4.17 16.59
N ASP A 136 9.46 -3.24 15.65
CA ASP A 136 10.74 -3.03 14.96
C ASP A 136 11.20 -4.14 14.00
N VAL A 137 10.45 -5.23 13.86
CA VAL A 137 10.69 -6.28 12.87
C VAL A 137 9.78 -6.07 11.66
N ALA A 138 10.36 -6.08 10.46
CA ALA A 138 9.61 -5.88 9.23
C ALA A 138 9.64 -7.14 8.35
N PHE A 139 8.50 -7.41 7.70
CA PHE A 139 8.35 -8.46 6.70
C PHE A 139 7.76 -7.91 5.41
N PHE A 140 8.18 -8.46 4.27
CA PHE A 140 7.39 -8.42 3.06
C PHE A 140 6.16 -9.32 3.25
N GLY A 141 4.99 -8.76 3.10
CA GLY A 141 3.72 -9.47 3.30
C GLY A 141 2.93 -8.96 4.52
N PRO A 142 1.86 -9.69 4.89
CA PRO A 142 1.37 -10.90 4.26
C PRO A 142 0.74 -10.64 2.89
N VAL A 143 1.02 -11.50 1.92
CA VAL A 143 0.33 -11.50 0.63
C VAL A 143 -0.87 -12.42 0.75
N ILE A 144 -2.05 -11.86 0.93
CA ILE A 144 -3.29 -12.56 1.25
C ILE A 144 -4.38 -12.29 0.22
N SER A 145 -5.26 -13.27 0.01
CA SER A 145 -6.44 -13.15 -0.86
C SER A 145 -7.46 -14.28 -0.55
N PRO A 146 -8.74 -13.92 -0.25
CA PRO A 146 -9.24 -12.59 0.14
C PRO A 146 -8.65 -12.07 1.44
N ALA A 147 -9.02 -10.86 1.86
CA ALA A 147 -8.71 -10.37 3.20
C ALA A 147 -9.52 -11.17 4.23
N PRO A 148 -8.89 -11.79 5.25
CA PRO A 148 -9.65 -12.46 6.29
C PRO A 148 -10.35 -11.47 7.20
N THR A 149 -11.50 -11.88 7.75
CA THR A 149 -12.30 -11.10 8.69
C THR A 149 -12.56 -11.90 9.98
N GLY A 150 -13.08 -11.24 11.01
CA GLY A 150 -13.44 -11.88 12.28
C GLY A 150 -12.25 -12.56 12.97
N GLU A 151 -12.50 -13.70 13.59
CA GLU A 151 -11.48 -14.47 14.34
C GLU A 151 -10.31 -14.93 13.48
N MET A 152 -10.53 -15.18 12.17
CA MET A 152 -9.46 -15.57 11.27
C MET A 152 -8.47 -14.41 11.04
N ALA A 153 -8.97 -13.17 10.97
CA ALA A 153 -8.11 -11.98 10.85
C ALA A 153 -7.21 -11.85 12.07
N LEU A 154 -7.76 -12.05 13.28
CA LEU A 154 -7.01 -11.97 14.53
C LEU A 154 -6.00 -13.12 14.67
N THR A 155 -6.39 -14.34 14.33
CA THR A 155 -5.50 -15.50 14.36
C THR A 155 -4.30 -15.32 13.44
N LEU A 156 -4.53 -14.79 12.23
CA LEU A 156 -3.44 -14.50 11.30
C LEU A 156 -2.50 -13.43 11.84
N TRP A 157 -3.06 -12.36 12.45
CA TRP A 157 -2.28 -11.31 13.08
C TRP A 157 -1.41 -11.84 14.21
N ASP A 158 -1.99 -12.59 15.12
CA ASP A 158 -1.28 -13.17 16.27
C ASP A 158 -0.12 -14.09 15.80
N GLY A 159 -0.32 -14.83 14.69
CA GLY A 159 0.73 -15.63 14.05
C GLY A 159 1.87 -14.76 13.48
N ILE A 160 1.58 -13.62 12.88
CA ILE A 160 2.60 -12.69 12.35
C ILE A 160 3.37 -12.05 13.50
N VAL A 161 2.69 -11.63 14.57
CA VAL A 161 3.33 -11.09 15.77
C VAL A 161 4.24 -12.14 16.42
N ALA A 162 3.79 -13.40 16.50
CA ALA A 162 4.59 -14.49 17.02
C ALA A 162 5.85 -14.75 16.16
N ALA A 163 5.72 -14.70 14.83
CA ALA A 163 6.86 -14.83 13.92
C ALA A 163 7.85 -13.64 14.11
N ALA A 164 7.33 -12.42 14.24
CA ALA A 164 8.14 -11.21 14.46
C ALA A 164 8.86 -11.22 15.83
N SER A 165 8.37 -11.97 16.80
CA SER A 165 9.00 -12.06 18.12
C SER A 165 10.24 -12.96 18.17
N TYR A 166 10.50 -13.73 17.10
CA TYR A 166 11.66 -14.60 16.99
C TYR A 166 12.66 -14.05 15.98
N ASP A 167 13.79 -13.57 16.42
CA ASP A 167 14.84 -12.90 15.63
C ASP A 167 15.49 -13.78 14.55
N GLY A 168 15.34 -15.10 14.64
CA GLY A 168 15.77 -16.08 13.65
C GLY A 168 14.74 -16.39 12.56
N PHE A 169 13.58 -15.71 12.51
CA PHE A 169 12.57 -15.95 11.49
C PHE A 169 12.69 -14.92 10.35
N PHE A 170 13.02 -15.36 9.16
CA PHE A 170 13.28 -14.48 8.02
C PHE A 170 12.24 -14.59 6.90
N GLU A 171 11.76 -15.78 6.54
CA GLU A 171 10.87 -15.95 5.39
C GLU A 171 9.97 -17.18 5.52
N LEU A 172 8.72 -17.04 5.08
CA LEU A 172 7.79 -18.12 4.83
C LEU A 172 7.00 -17.85 3.55
N LYS A 173 7.12 -18.72 2.55
CA LYS A 173 6.51 -18.55 1.23
C LYS A 173 5.86 -19.83 0.72
N ARG A 174 4.72 -19.68 0.02
CA ARG A 174 4.08 -20.73 -0.77
C ARG A 174 3.59 -20.22 -2.10
N SER A 175 3.33 -21.13 -3.05
CA SER A 175 2.73 -20.79 -4.34
C SER A 175 1.31 -20.25 -4.18
N ARG A 176 0.94 -19.27 -5.00
CA ARG A 176 -0.43 -18.77 -5.10
C ARG A 176 -1.29 -19.77 -5.86
N THR A 177 -2.50 -20.02 -5.36
CA THR A 177 -3.46 -20.94 -5.96
C THR A 177 -4.73 -20.24 -6.43
N ARG A 178 -4.77 -18.91 -6.31
CA ARG A 178 -5.91 -18.07 -6.70
C ARG A 178 -5.46 -16.67 -7.06
N GLU A 179 -6.25 -16.01 -7.91
CA GLU A 179 -6.11 -14.59 -8.20
C GLU A 179 -6.59 -13.72 -7.03
N PRO A 180 -6.24 -12.41 -7.02
CA PRO A 180 -6.73 -11.46 -6.03
C PRO A 180 -8.28 -11.41 -6.00
N GLN A 181 -8.85 -11.55 -4.80
CA GLN A 181 -10.30 -11.48 -4.55
C GLN A 181 -10.57 -10.28 -3.64
N PHE A 182 -11.48 -9.39 -4.06
CA PHE A 182 -11.76 -8.10 -3.41
C PHE A 182 -13.15 -8.05 -2.78
N ASP A 183 -13.70 -9.20 -2.43
CA ASP A 183 -15.06 -9.38 -1.86
C ASP A 183 -15.19 -8.66 -0.51
#